data_1402fc53bb2817f589ba4092a8c6873e
#
_entry.id   1402fc53bb2817f589ba4092a8c6873e
#
_cell.length_a   1.000
_cell.length_b   1.000
_cell.length_c   1.000
_cell.angle_alpha   90.00
_cell.angle_beta   90.00
_cell.angle_gamma   90.00
#
_symmetry.space_group_name_H-M   'P 1'
#
loop_
_entity.id
_entity.type
_entity.pdbx_description
1 polymer ?
#
loop_
_entity_poly.entity_id
_entity_poly.type
_entity_poly.pdbx_seq_one_letter_code
_entity_poly.pdbx_strand_id
1 'polypeptide(L)'
;MTNCSAMLVVDHDDAARTAEAAIAHRAGLAVLEAHSAETARALLVEKQPVLAIVEVELPGPTNGLEVLRELHNAYGEHLPVILVSAERTAPLDRVAGLLLGADDYVAKPFDDGELLARVRRSLGRVETAAAKSDGQRTRDDDTALSPRELEILGLLSEGLGQAEIAHRLVVSPKTVDTHIQHILSKLGVHSRAQAVALAYRQGLVQPDFAAHDLLVLHA
;
A
#
# COMPACT_ATOMS: atom_id res chain seq x y z
N MET A 1 31.54 -3.23 1.65
CA MET A 1 30.54 -2.97 2.72
C MET A 1 29.21 -3.44 2.18
N THR A 2 28.70 -4.56 2.67
CA THR A 2 27.38 -5.09 2.26
C THR A 2 26.31 -4.07 2.64
N ASN A 3 25.69 -3.47 1.64
CA ASN A 3 24.56 -2.58 1.82
C ASN A 3 23.39 -3.43 2.33
N CYS A 4 23.28 -3.58 3.66
CA CYS A 4 22.21 -4.37 4.26
C CYS A 4 20.92 -3.56 4.15
N SER A 5 19.97 -4.05 3.34
CA SER A 5 18.64 -3.43 3.21
C SER A 5 17.99 -3.32 4.59
N ALA A 6 17.44 -2.17 4.92
CA ALA A 6 16.87 -1.90 6.23
C ALA A 6 15.37 -1.65 6.14
N MET A 7 14.62 -2.12 7.13
CA MET A 7 13.21 -1.79 7.35
C MET A 7 13.11 -0.74 8.45
N LEU A 8 12.35 0.32 8.20
CA LEU A 8 11.98 1.29 9.22
C LEU A 8 10.76 0.77 10.00
N VAL A 9 10.86 0.80 11.32
CA VAL A 9 9.75 0.50 12.24
C VAL A 9 9.50 1.73 13.09
N VAL A 10 8.29 2.30 13.00
CA VAL A 10 7.88 3.47 13.77
C VAL A 10 6.69 3.10 14.64
N ASP A 11 6.93 2.89 15.91
CA ASP A 11 5.91 2.54 16.88
C ASP A 11 6.30 3.04 18.27
N HIS A 12 5.39 3.65 18.98
CA HIS A 12 5.63 4.18 20.31
C HIS A 12 5.59 3.11 21.42
N ASP A 13 4.89 1.99 21.18
CA ASP A 13 4.82 0.87 22.08
C ASP A 13 6.06 -0.02 21.93
N ASP A 14 6.85 -0.15 22.99
CA ASP A 14 8.10 -0.91 22.99
C ASP A 14 7.90 -2.40 22.67
N ALA A 15 6.81 -3.00 23.13
CA ALA A 15 6.53 -4.42 22.90
C ALA A 15 6.13 -4.64 21.43
N ALA A 16 5.26 -3.80 20.87
CA ALA A 16 4.87 -3.85 19.46
C ALA A 16 6.08 -3.60 18.56
N ARG A 17 6.88 -2.57 18.85
CA ARG A 17 8.09 -2.25 18.08
C ARG A 17 9.10 -3.41 18.08
N THR A 18 9.29 -4.08 19.24
CA THR A 18 10.15 -5.27 19.34
C THR A 18 9.63 -6.43 18.49
N ALA A 19 8.32 -6.68 18.49
CA ALA A 19 7.70 -7.72 17.66
C ALA A 19 7.86 -7.42 16.17
N GLU A 20 7.62 -6.19 15.77
CA GLU A 20 7.78 -5.72 14.38
C GLU A 20 9.25 -5.78 13.91
N ALA A 21 10.21 -5.44 14.79
CA ALA A 21 11.64 -5.58 14.53
C ALA A 21 12.04 -7.06 14.34
N ALA A 22 11.47 -7.98 15.13
CA ALA A 22 11.69 -9.41 14.95
C ALA A 22 11.19 -9.91 13.58
N ILE A 23 10.10 -9.35 13.06
CA ILE A 23 9.59 -9.66 11.72
C ILE A 23 10.56 -9.19 10.63
N ALA A 24 11.17 -8.00 10.78
CA ALA A 24 12.20 -7.54 9.86
C ALA A 24 13.40 -8.50 9.80
N HIS A 25 13.90 -8.93 10.96
CA HIS A 25 15.00 -9.90 11.01
C HIS A 25 14.62 -11.24 10.35
N ARG A 26 13.40 -11.73 10.55
CA ARG A 26 12.88 -12.93 9.86
C ARG A 26 12.70 -12.74 8.35
N ALA A 27 12.57 -11.51 7.90
CA ALA A 27 12.57 -11.15 6.48
C ALA A 27 13.99 -10.94 5.91
N GLY A 28 15.05 -11.05 6.74
CA GLY A 28 16.44 -10.86 6.32
C GLY A 28 16.88 -9.40 6.22
N LEU A 29 16.14 -8.48 6.88
CA LEU A 29 16.42 -7.04 6.86
C LEU A 29 17.10 -6.58 8.15
N ALA A 30 17.93 -5.55 8.06
CA ALA A 30 18.29 -4.74 9.23
C ALA A 30 17.09 -3.88 9.65
N VAL A 31 17.11 -3.38 10.88
CA VAL A 31 16.01 -2.58 11.44
C VAL A 31 16.49 -1.18 11.78
N LEU A 32 15.66 -0.20 11.48
CA LEU A 32 15.73 1.17 11.97
C LEU A 32 14.52 1.37 12.89
N GLU A 33 14.75 1.39 14.19
CA GLU A 33 13.67 1.50 15.18
C GLU A 33 13.48 2.95 15.63
N ALA A 34 12.26 3.44 15.53
CA ALA A 34 11.84 4.76 15.97
C ALA A 34 10.60 4.67 16.87
N HIS A 35 10.62 5.38 17.98
CA HIS A 35 9.47 5.47 18.89
C HIS A 35 8.60 6.70 18.64
N SER A 36 9.01 7.56 17.70
CA SER A 36 8.30 8.79 17.33
C SER A 36 8.64 9.21 15.89
N ALA A 37 7.87 10.12 15.34
CA ALA A 37 8.14 10.72 14.04
C ALA A 37 9.51 11.45 14.00
N GLU A 38 9.89 12.13 15.08
CA GLU A 38 11.16 12.85 15.21
C GLU A 38 12.34 11.88 15.14
N THR A 39 12.25 10.76 15.87
CA THR A 39 13.30 9.72 15.83
C THR A 39 13.39 9.09 14.46
N ALA A 40 12.25 8.83 13.80
CA ALA A 40 12.22 8.32 12.43
C ALA A 40 12.95 9.26 11.47
N ARG A 41 12.65 10.57 11.50
CA ARG A 41 13.33 11.59 10.67
C ARG A 41 14.86 11.59 10.88
N ALA A 42 15.30 11.50 12.14
CA ALA A 42 16.74 11.46 12.46
C ALA A 42 17.45 10.25 11.83
N LEU A 43 16.83 9.05 11.89
CA LEU A 43 17.38 7.83 11.32
C LEU A 43 17.44 7.88 9.78
N LEU A 44 16.45 8.51 9.15
CA LEU A 44 16.33 8.64 7.70
C LEU A 44 17.37 9.57 7.06
N VAL A 45 18.03 10.41 7.84
CA VAL A 45 19.18 11.23 7.36
C VAL A 45 20.36 10.35 6.98
N GLU A 46 20.57 9.25 7.69
CA GLU A 46 21.73 8.38 7.52
C GLU A 46 21.46 7.15 6.65
N LYS A 47 20.24 6.65 6.64
CA LYS A 47 19.88 5.38 5.99
C LYS A 47 18.54 5.45 5.28
N GLN A 48 18.52 4.96 4.06
CA GLN A 48 17.30 4.79 3.28
C GLN A 48 16.70 3.41 3.55
N PRO A 49 15.42 3.32 3.99
CA PRO A 49 14.73 2.05 4.16
C PRO A 49 14.26 1.49 2.81
N VAL A 50 14.10 0.17 2.73
CA VAL A 50 13.47 -0.52 1.59
C VAL A 50 12.00 -0.81 1.83
N LEU A 51 11.51 -0.65 3.07
CA LEU A 51 10.13 -0.80 3.50
C LEU A 51 9.97 -0.10 4.86
N ALA A 52 8.79 0.44 5.13
CA ALA A 52 8.45 0.98 6.45
C ALA A 52 7.18 0.30 7.03
N ILE A 53 7.20 0.05 8.34
CA ILE A 53 6.01 -0.21 9.16
C ILE A 53 5.81 1.01 10.05
N VAL A 54 4.60 1.58 10.06
CA VAL A 54 4.32 2.82 10.77
C VAL A 54 3.02 2.70 11.55
N GLU A 55 3.08 2.86 12.88
CA GLU A 55 1.90 3.01 13.72
C GLU A 55 1.18 4.32 13.39
N VAL A 56 -0.14 4.25 13.25
CA VAL A 56 -0.97 5.42 12.91
C VAL A 56 -1.02 6.42 14.06
N GLU A 57 -1.19 5.93 15.30
CA GLU A 57 -1.23 6.74 16.51
C GLU A 57 0.18 6.89 17.10
N LEU A 58 0.86 7.96 16.72
CA LEU A 58 2.16 8.32 17.32
C LEU A 58 1.99 9.45 18.35
N PRO A 59 2.81 9.49 19.42
CA PRO A 59 2.79 10.57 20.37
C PRO A 59 3.35 11.86 19.75
N GLY A 60 2.79 13.00 20.18
CA GLY A 60 3.24 14.31 19.71
C GLY A 60 2.37 14.91 18.61
N PRO A 61 2.86 15.94 17.93
CA PRO A 61 2.08 16.68 16.93
C PRO A 61 1.97 15.97 15.58
N THR A 62 2.86 15.00 15.30
CA THR A 62 2.93 14.28 14.01
C THR A 62 2.41 12.85 14.19
N ASN A 63 1.36 12.49 13.49
CA ASN A 63 0.82 11.15 13.48
C ASN A 63 1.45 10.27 12.36
N GLY A 64 1.17 8.97 12.35
CA GLY A 64 1.74 8.05 11.37
C GLY A 64 1.31 8.31 9.92
N LEU A 65 0.15 8.92 9.69
CA LEU A 65 -0.28 9.30 8.34
C LEU A 65 0.56 10.46 7.79
N GLU A 66 1.02 11.35 8.65
CA GLU A 66 1.96 12.41 8.27
C GLU A 66 3.35 11.83 7.98
N VAL A 67 3.80 10.85 8.78
CA VAL A 67 5.05 10.12 8.52
C VAL A 67 4.98 9.40 7.17
N LEU A 68 3.87 8.72 6.83
CA LEU A 68 3.64 8.13 5.51
C LEU A 68 3.84 9.15 4.38
N ARG A 69 3.22 10.33 4.49
CA ARG A 69 3.36 11.40 3.49
C ARG A 69 4.79 11.91 3.38
N GLU A 70 5.50 12.07 4.50
CA GLU A 70 6.91 12.47 4.52
C GLU A 70 7.80 11.42 3.84
N LEU A 71 7.58 10.14 4.10
CA LEU A 71 8.30 9.04 3.45
C LEU A 71 8.09 9.05 1.93
N HIS A 72 6.84 9.21 1.47
CA HIS A 72 6.56 9.28 0.04
C HIS A 72 7.11 10.54 -0.63
N ASN A 73 7.12 11.68 0.06
CA ASN A 73 7.74 12.89 -0.44
C ASN A 73 9.27 12.76 -0.57
N ALA A 74 9.91 12.05 0.36
CA ALA A 74 11.37 11.89 0.38
C ALA A 74 11.88 10.79 -0.55
N TYR A 75 11.17 9.65 -0.63
CA TYR A 75 11.63 8.44 -1.31
C TYR A 75 10.75 8.01 -2.50
N GLY A 76 9.64 8.72 -2.74
CA GLY A 76 8.67 8.37 -3.78
C GLY A 76 7.63 7.33 -3.31
N GLU A 77 6.56 7.20 -4.09
CA GLU A 77 5.46 6.25 -3.82
C GLU A 77 5.88 4.77 -3.99
N HIS A 78 7.08 4.51 -4.46
CA HIS A 78 7.62 3.14 -4.60
C HIS A 78 8.28 2.61 -3.32
N LEU A 79 8.46 3.43 -2.27
CA LEU A 79 8.81 2.94 -0.95
C LEU A 79 7.57 2.32 -0.31
N PRO A 80 7.51 0.99 -0.10
CA PRO A 80 6.34 0.37 0.51
C PRO A 80 6.19 0.81 1.96
N VAL A 81 4.97 1.20 2.34
CA VAL A 81 4.61 1.54 3.71
C VAL A 81 3.40 0.71 4.15
N ILE A 82 3.58 -0.05 5.22
CA ILE A 82 2.51 -0.79 5.89
C ILE A 82 2.11 0.02 7.13
N LEU A 83 0.86 0.46 7.18
CA LEU A 83 0.31 1.07 8.39
C LEU A 83 -0.13 0.01 9.37
N VAL A 84 0.12 0.23 10.66
CA VAL A 84 -0.39 -0.60 11.75
C VAL A 84 -1.16 0.28 12.72
N SER A 85 -2.20 -0.25 13.39
CA SER A 85 -2.95 0.50 14.40
C SER A 85 -3.69 -0.42 15.36
N ALA A 86 -3.70 -0.05 16.64
CA ALA A 86 -4.53 -0.66 17.67
C ALA A 86 -5.91 0.01 17.80
N GLU A 87 -6.01 1.30 17.54
CA GLU A 87 -7.21 2.10 17.77
C GLU A 87 -8.07 2.27 16.52
N ARG A 88 -7.44 2.55 15.37
CA ARG A 88 -8.12 2.77 14.08
C ARG A 88 -8.28 1.47 13.31
N THR A 89 -9.18 0.62 13.77
CA THR A 89 -9.39 -0.71 13.18
C THR A 89 -10.65 -0.81 12.32
N ALA A 90 -11.46 0.27 12.25
CA ALA A 90 -12.67 0.28 11.45
C ALA A 90 -12.35 0.17 9.94
N PRO A 91 -13.26 -0.41 9.13
CA PRO A 91 -13.06 -0.53 7.68
C PRO A 91 -12.75 0.81 7.00
N LEU A 92 -13.37 1.90 7.45
CA LEU A 92 -13.14 3.25 6.91
C LEU A 92 -11.72 3.77 7.20
N ASP A 93 -11.15 3.47 8.36
CA ASP A 93 -9.78 3.86 8.69
C ASP A 93 -8.77 3.17 7.77
N ARG A 94 -8.99 1.87 7.50
CA ARG A 94 -8.17 1.11 6.55
C ARG A 94 -8.25 1.70 5.14
N VAL A 95 -9.46 2.03 4.68
CA VAL A 95 -9.67 2.65 3.38
C VAL A 95 -8.95 4.00 3.32
N ALA A 96 -9.08 4.84 4.36
CA ALA A 96 -8.42 6.13 4.42
C ALA A 96 -6.88 6.00 4.36
N GLY A 97 -6.28 5.09 5.13
CA GLY A 97 -4.84 4.83 5.10
C GLY A 97 -4.34 4.40 3.71
N LEU A 98 -5.07 3.48 3.06
CA LEU A 98 -4.75 3.02 1.71
C LEU A 98 -4.91 4.12 0.65
N LEU A 99 -5.94 4.97 0.77
CA LEU A 99 -6.14 6.12 -0.12
C LEU A 99 -5.06 7.19 0.04
N LEU A 100 -4.45 7.30 1.22
CA LEU A 100 -3.32 8.20 1.47
C LEU A 100 -1.99 7.65 0.94
N GLY A 101 -1.98 6.44 0.40
CA GLY A 101 -0.84 5.86 -0.27
C GLY A 101 -0.21 4.65 0.42
N ALA A 102 -0.68 4.23 1.59
CA ALA A 102 -0.16 3.01 2.21
C ALA A 102 -0.36 1.77 1.32
N ASP A 103 0.62 0.89 1.28
CA ASP A 103 0.54 -0.37 0.51
C ASP A 103 -0.32 -1.41 1.20
N ASP A 104 -0.36 -1.37 2.53
CA ASP A 104 -1.20 -2.25 3.34
C ASP A 104 -1.56 -1.59 4.67
N TYR A 105 -2.58 -2.14 5.33
CA TYR A 105 -3.04 -1.69 6.64
C TYR A 105 -3.36 -2.89 7.53
N VAL A 106 -2.74 -2.97 8.69
CA VAL A 106 -2.87 -4.10 9.62
C VAL A 106 -3.39 -3.61 10.97
N ALA A 107 -4.50 -4.19 11.42
CA ALA A 107 -5.01 -3.92 12.76
C ALA A 107 -4.25 -4.74 13.80
N LYS A 108 -3.90 -4.14 14.93
CA LYS A 108 -3.39 -4.83 16.10
C LYS A 108 -4.56 -5.38 16.96
N PRO A 109 -4.41 -6.52 17.63
CA PRO A 109 -3.26 -7.42 17.55
C PRO A 109 -3.24 -8.21 16.25
N PHE A 110 -2.05 -8.44 15.69
CA PHE A 110 -1.85 -9.23 14.49
C PHE A 110 -1.05 -10.51 14.77
N ASP A 111 -1.18 -11.51 13.90
CA ASP A 111 -0.31 -12.67 13.89
C ASP A 111 1.03 -12.36 13.21
N ASP A 112 2.14 -12.78 13.81
CA ASP A 112 3.49 -12.55 13.29
C ASP A 112 3.66 -13.11 11.87
N GLY A 113 3.05 -14.28 11.60
CA GLY A 113 3.10 -14.91 10.28
C GLY A 113 2.33 -14.08 9.23
N GLU A 114 1.20 -13.48 9.64
CA GLU A 114 0.43 -12.59 8.76
C GLU A 114 1.24 -11.35 8.39
N LEU A 115 1.81 -10.64 9.37
CA LEU A 115 2.59 -9.44 9.10
C LEU A 115 3.86 -9.77 8.30
N LEU A 116 4.55 -10.88 8.60
CA LEU A 116 5.70 -11.35 7.82
C LEU A 116 5.33 -11.63 6.35
N ALA A 117 4.17 -12.24 6.11
CA ALA A 117 3.71 -12.50 4.73
C ALA A 117 3.44 -11.21 3.96
N ARG A 118 2.90 -10.18 4.61
CA ARG A 118 2.66 -8.85 4.04
C ARG A 118 3.97 -8.13 3.73
N VAL A 119 4.94 -8.15 4.66
CA VAL A 119 6.29 -7.60 4.46
C VAL A 119 6.97 -8.25 3.24
N ARG A 120 6.97 -9.58 3.17
CA ARG A 120 7.57 -10.31 2.02
C ARG A 120 6.88 -9.99 0.70
N ARG A 121 5.57 -9.85 0.70
CA ARG A 121 4.80 -9.47 -0.49
C ARG A 121 5.20 -8.08 -0.98
N SER A 122 5.36 -7.12 -0.08
CA SER A 122 5.75 -5.75 -0.41
C SER A 122 7.19 -5.69 -0.93
N LEU A 123 8.13 -6.44 -0.33
CA LEU A 123 9.52 -6.55 -0.81
C LEU A 123 9.61 -7.19 -2.20
N GLY A 124 8.87 -8.27 -2.47
CA GLY A 124 8.86 -8.93 -3.78
C GLY A 124 8.33 -8.02 -4.91
N ARG A 125 7.51 -7.02 -4.60
CA ARG A 125 7.08 -5.99 -5.55
C ARG A 125 8.23 -5.03 -5.90
N VAL A 126 9.01 -4.62 -4.91
CA VAL A 126 10.19 -3.75 -5.10
C VAL A 126 11.22 -4.43 -5.99
N GLU A 127 11.52 -5.71 -5.74
CA GLU A 127 12.47 -6.49 -6.54
C GLU A 127 12.00 -6.66 -7.98
N THR A 128 10.71 -6.94 -8.20
CA THR A 128 10.12 -7.06 -9.53
C THR A 128 10.08 -5.73 -10.28
N ALA A 129 9.87 -4.62 -9.60
CA ALA A 129 9.95 -3.28 -10.18
C ALA A 129 11.39 -2.91 -10.55
N ALA A 130 12.36 -3.20 -9.67
CA ALA A 130 13.78 -2.96 -9.93
C ALA A 130 14.32 -3.86 -11.07
N ALA A 131 13.93 -5.14 -11.11
CA ALA A 131 14.33 -6.06 -12.18
C ALA A 131 13.75 -5.67 -13.56
N LYS A 132 12.57 -5.04 -13.59
CA LYS A 132 11.97 -4.52 -14.83
C LYS A 132 12.61 -3.21 -15.31
N SER A 133 13.30 -2.47 -14.43
CA SER A 133 14.03 -1.26 -14.83
C SER A 133 15.36 -1.56 -15.52
N ASP A 134 15.94 -2.76 -15.34
CA ASP A 134 17.26 -3.13 -15.87
C ASP A 134 17.23 -4.09 -17.08
N GLY A 135 16.04 -4.57 -17.45
CA GLY A 135 15.90 -5.51 -18.57
C GLY A 135 14.65 -5.30 -19.39
N GLN A 136 14.83 -4.68 -20.54
CA GLN A 136 13.85 -4.59 -21.64
C GLN A 136 12.96 -3.35 -21.64
N ARG A 137 13.57 -2.20 -21.99
CA ARG A 137 12.90 -1.19 -22.81
C ARG A 137 12.61 -1.80 -24.18
N THR A 138 11.54 -2.55 -24.33
CA THR A 138 10.87 -2.65 -25.60
C THR A 138 9.95 -1.46 -25.70
N ARG A 139 10.33 -0.56 -26.59
CA ARG A 139 9.48 0.49 -27.10
C ARG A 139 8.17 -0.14 -27.55
N ASP A 140 7.04 0.41 -27.07
CA ASP A 140 6.02 1.09 -27.86
C ASP A 140 4.79 1.33 -26.96
N ASP A 141 4.39 2.62 -26.87
CA ASP A 141 3.02 3.15 -26.84
C ASP A 141 1.96 2.50 -25.91
N ASP A 142 2.34 1.92 -24.77
CA ASP A 142 1.38 1.21 -23.91
C ASP A 142 1.32 1.77 -22.47
N THR A 143 1.34 3.10 -22.31
CA THR A 143 1.02 3.78 -21.03
C THR A 143 -0.50 3.87 -20.81
N ALA A 144 -1.30 3.69 -21.86
CA ALA A 144 -2.75 3.72 -21.75
C ALA A 144 -3.30 2.36 -21.25
N LEU A 145 -4.31 2.44 -20.39
CA LEU A 145 -5.05 1.23 -19.98
C LEU A 145 -5.82 0.66 -21.18
N SER A 146 -5.74 -0.64 -21.38
CA SER A 146 -6.56 -1.33 -22.38
C SER A 146 -8.05 -1.27 -21.99
N PRO A 147 -9.00 -1.46 -22.93
CA PRO A 147 -10.43 -1.49 -22.61
C PRO A 147 -10.77 -2.50 -21.50
N ARG A 148 -10.08 -3.64 -21.45
CA ARG A 148 -10.27 -4.67 -20.43
C ARG A 148 -9.73 -4.25 -19.07
N GLU A 149 -8.63 -3.54 -19.04
CA GLU A 149 -8.05 -2.98 -17.81
C GLU A 149 -8.93 -1.85 -17.26
N LEU A 150 -9.49 -1.00 -18.11
CA LEU A 150 -10.47 0.02 -17.71
C LEU A 150 -11.74 -0.59 -17.14
N GLU A 151 -12.26 -1.66 -17.74
CA GLU A 151 -13.43 -2.39 -17.24
C GLU A 151 -13.17 -2.97 -15.84
N ILE A 152 -12.01 -3.62 -15.65
CA ILE A 152 -11.62 -4.17 -14.35
C ILE A 152 -11.41 -3.06 -13.31
N LEU A 153 -10.81 -1.94 -13.69
CA LEU A 153 -10.62 -0.78 -12.82
C LEU A 153 -11.96 -0.16 -12.39
N GLY A 154 -12.93 -0.12 -13.30
CA GLY A 154 -14.32 0.26 -12.99
C GLY A 154 -14.95 -0.65 -11.94
N LEU A 155 -14.86 -1.96 -12.13
CA LEU A 155 -15.41 -2.94 -11.16
C LEU A 155 -14.71 -2.88 -9.79
N LEU A 156 -13.39 -2.60 -9.77
CA LEU A 156 -12.67 -2.35 -8.53
C LEU A 156 -13.18 -1.08 -7.83
N SER A 157 -13.53 -0.05 -8.59
CA SER A 157 -14.08 1.20 -8.04
C SER A 157 -15.50 1.04 -7.48
N GLU A 158 -16.26 0.05 -7.96
CA GLU A 158 -17.55 -0.39 -7.40
C GLU A 158 -17.38 -1.22 -6.10
N GLY A 159 -16.13 -1.50 -5.70
CA GLY A 159 -15.82 -2.28 -4.49
C GLY A 159 -15.85 -3.79 -4.68
N LEU A 160 -15.96 -4.30 -5.91
CA LEU A 160 -15.99 -5.73 -6.15
C LEU A 160 -14.66 -6.40 -5.84
N GLY A 161 -14.72 -7.55 -5.18
CA GLY A 161 -13.58 -8.42 -4.94
C GLY A 161 -13.13 -9.18 -6.20
N GLN A 162 -11.90 -9.69 -6.17
CA GLN A 162 -11.30 -10.41 -7.30
C GLN A 162 -12.16 -11.59 -7.81
N ALA A 163 -12.77 -12.35 -6.91
CA ALA A 163 -13.63 -13.47 -7.25
C ALA A 163 -14.93 -13.02 -7.92
N GLU A 164 -15.51 -11.92 -7.46
CA GLU A 164 -16.73 -11.34 -8.03
C GLU A 164 -16.48 -10.77 -9.42
N ILE A 165 -15.35 -10.08 -9.60
CA ILE A 165 -14.90 -9.60 -10.91
C ILE A 165 -14.68 -10.77 -11.87
N ALA A 166 -14.02 -11.82 -11.41
CA ALA A 166 -13.78 -13.02 -12.21
C ALA A 166 -15.10 -13.68 -12.66
N HIS A 167 -16.07 -13.77 -11.75
CA HIS A 167 -17.39 -14.30 -12.06
C HIS A 167 -18.14 -13.40 -13.05
N ARG A 168 -18.15 -12.07 -12.83
CA ARG A 168 -18.85 -11.09 -13.69
C ARG A 168 -18.27 -11.04 -15.11
N LEU A 169 -16.96 -11.24 -15.24
CA LEU A 169 -16.23 -11.18 -16.51
C LEU A 169 -16.02 -12.55 -17.18
N VAL A 170 -16.52 -13.63 -16.55
CA VAL A 170 -16.40 -15.03 -17.02
C VAL A 170 -14.93 -15.42 -17.29
N VAL A 171 -14.06 -15.09 -16.36
CA VAL A 171 -12.62 -15.42 -16.41
C VAL A 171 -12.15 -16.04 -15.09
N SER A 172 -10.92 -16.55 -15.04
CA SER A 172 -10.36 -17.07 -13.79
C SER A 172 -9.96 -15.93 -12.84
N PRO A 173 -10.01 -16.13 -11.50
CA PRO A 173 -9.48 -15.16 -10.56
C PRO A 173 -8.00 -14.82 -10.82
N LYS A 174 -7.21 -15.78 -11.27
CA LYS A 174 -5.80 -15.57 -11.64
C LYS A 174 -5.67 -14.62 -12.83
N THR A 175 -6.57 -14.69 -13.80
CA THR A 175 -6.60 -13.77 -14.95
C THR A 175 -6.89 -12.34 -14.50
N VAL A 176 -7.85 -12.17 -13.58
CA VAL A 176 -8.15 -10.85 -12.97
C VAL A 176 -6.93 -10.31 -12.23
N ASP A 177 -6.23 -11.14 -11.45
CA ASP A 177 -5.02 -10.73 -10.76
C ASP A 177 -3.93 -10.24 -11.73
N THR A 178 -3.72 -10.92 -12.82
CA THR A 178 -2.77 -10.50 -13.86
C THR A 178 -3.14 -9.13 -14.43
N HIS A 179 -4.40 -8.89 -14.74
CA HIS A 179 -4.85 -7.57 -15.23
C HIS A 179 -4.67 -6.48 -14.17
N ILE A 180 -4.97 -6.78 -12.89
CA ILE A 180 -4.74 -5.83 -11.80
C ILE A 180 -3.24 -5.45 -11.72
N GLN A 181 -2.32 -6.43 -11.81
CA GLN A 181 -0.88 -6.13 -11.80
C GLN A 181 -0.47 -5.22 -12.99
N HIS A 182 -1.05 -5.45 -14.18
CA HIS A 182 -0.80 -4.59 -15.33
C HIS A 182 -1.36 -3.18 -15.12
N ILE A 183 -2.57 -3.04 -14.57
CA ILE A 183 -3.16 -1.74 -14.21
C ILE A 183 -2.24 -0.99 -13.23
N LEU A 184 -1.80 -1.63 -12.14
CA LEU A 184 -0.92 -1.03 -11.17
C LEU A 184 0.39 -0.55 -11.81
N SER A 185 0.99 -1.38 -12.68
CA SER A 185 2.22 -1.05 -13.40
C SER A 185 2.04 0.13 -14.35
N LYS A 186 0.95 0.15 -15.13
CA LYS A 186 0.66 1.22 -16.10
C LYS A 186 0.33 2.56 -15.43
N LEU A 187 -0.39 2.51 -14.31
CA LEU A 187 -0.74 3.69 -13.52
C LEU A 187 0.41 4.17 -12.60
N GLY A 188 1.50 3.40 -12.47
CA GLY A 188 2.62 3.73 -11.59
C GLY A 188 2.25 3.69 -10.12
N VAL A 189 1.26 2.87 -9.72
CA VAL A 189 0.76 2.76 -8.34
C VAL A 189 0.98 1.36 -7.79
N HIS A 190 0.98 1.21 -6.46
CA HIS A 190 1.39 -0.02 -5.81
C HIS A 190 0.26 -0.79 -5.12
N SER A 191 -0.95 -0.20 -5.03
CA SER A 191 -2.12 -0.87 -4.45
C SER A 191 -3.38 -0.65 -5.28
N ARG A 192 -4.36 -1.57 -5.10
CA ARG A 192 -5.68 -1.46 -5.75
C ARG A 192 -6.39 -0.18 -5.34
N ALA A 193 -6.27 0.20 -4.07
CA ALA A 193 -6.88 1.43 -3.55
C ALA A 193 -6.25 2.68 -4.18
N GLN A 194 -4.93 2.71 -4.36
CA GLN A 194 -4.24 3.77 -5.09
C GLN A 194 -4.69 3.85 -6.54
N ALA A 195 -4.83 2.70 -7.22
CA ALA A 195 -5.31 2.67 -8.61
C ALA A 195 -6.72 3.26 -8.73
N VAL A 196 -7.63 2.88 -7.82
CA VAL A 196 -9.00 3.41 -7.77
C VAL A 196 -9.00 4.91 -7.45
N ALA A 197 -8.23 5.36 -6.47
CA ALA A 197 -8.12 6.78 -6.13
C ALA A 197 -7.56 7.62 -7.29
N LEU A 198 -6.55 7.12 -7.98
CA LEU A 198 -5.98 7.77 -9.16
C LEU A 198 -6.98 7.80 -10.31
N ALA A 199 -7.72 6.72 -10.53
CA ALA A 199 -8.75 6.62 -11.56
C ALA A 199 -9.86 7.67 -11.36
N TYR A 200 -10.33 7.90 -10.12
CA TYR A 200 -11.27 8.98 -9.81
C TYR A 200 -10.66 10.36 -10.06
N ARG A 201 -9.43 10.60 -9.63
CA ARG A 201 -8.74 11.89 -9.84
C ARG A 201 -8.55 12.22 -11.32
N GLN A 202 -8.29 11.21 -12.16
CA GLN A 202 -8.06 11.37 -13.59
C GLN A 202 -9.35 11.27 -14.41
N GLY A 203 -10.51 11.03 -13.77
CA GLY A 203 -11.78 10.87 -14.48
C GLY A 203 -11.88 9.62 -15.34
N LEU A 204 -11.03 8.62 -15.08
CA LEU A 204 -11.05 7.32 -15.77
C LEU A 204 -12.26 6.46 -15.35
N VAL A 205 -12.74 6.67 -14.13
CA VAL A 205 -13.96 6.07 -13.58
C VAL A 205 -14.80 7.19 -12.95
N GLN A 206 -16.12 7.07 -13.04
CA GLN A 206 -17.04 8.00 -12.38
C GLN A 206 -17.65 7.31 -11.16
N PRO A 207 -17.79 7.99 -10.02
CA PRO A 207 -18.52 7.45 -8.90
C PRO A 207 -19.99 7.28 -9.32
N ASP A 208 -20.46 6.05 -9.30
CA ASP A 208 -21.89 5.76 -9.53
C ASP A 208 -22.68 6.10 -8.25
N PHE A 209 -22.94 7.40 -8.02
CA PHE A 209 -23.80 7.88 -6.94
C PHE A 209 -25.29 7.68 -7.22
N ALA A 210 -25.66 6.98 -8.28
CA ALA A 210 -27.03 6.77 -8.67
C ALA A 210 -27.53 5.37 -8.30
N ALA A 211 -27.82 5.09 -7.04
CA ALA A 211 -28.88 4.12 -6.64
C ALA A 211 -29.17 3.96 -5.14
N HIS A 212 -28.47 4.56 -4.17
CA HIS A 212 -28.77 4.22 -2.76
C HIS A 212 -29.06 5.37 -1.78
N ASP A 213 -28.89 6.65 -2.15
CA ASP A 213 -29.07 7.77 -1.21
C ASP A 213 -30.20 8.77 -1.51
N LEU A 214 -31.14 8.44 -2.39
CA LEU A 214 -32.34 9.28 -2.60
C LEU A 214 -33.55 8.85 -1.79
N LEU A 215 -33.46 7.90 -0.87
CA LEU A 215 -34.60 7.39 -0.08
C LEU A 215 -34.59 7.75 1.41
N VAL A 216 -33.66 8.59 1.90
CA VAL A 216 -33.60 8.95 3.34
C VAL A 216 -33.88 10.44 3.63
N LEU A 217 -34.25 11.25 2.65
CA LEU A 217 -34.53 12.68 2.88
C LEU A 217 -36.00 13.10 2.72
N HIS A 218 -36.92 12.17 2.77
CA HIS A 218 -38.36 12.50 2.86
C HIS A 218 -39.10 11.47 3.73
N ALA A 219 -38.91 11.56 5.07
CA ALA A 219 -39.85 11.09 6.07
C ALA A 219 -39.67 11.91 7.37
#